data_8c4d8b916751c75ddb83e5c32c70bb6e
#
_entry.id   8c4d8b916751c75ddb83e5c32c70bb6e
#
_cell.length_a   1.000
_cell.length_b   1.000
_cell.length_c   1.000
_cell.angle_alpha   90.00
_cell.angle_beta   90.00
_cell.angle_gamma   90.00
#
_symmetry.space_group_name_H-M   'P 1'
#
loop_
_entity.id
_entity.type
_entity.pdbx_description
1 polymer ?
#
loop_
_entity_poly.entity_id
_entity_poly.type
_entity_poly.pdbx_seq_one_letter_code
_entity_poly.pdbx_strand_id
1 'polypeptide(L)'
;MLPFDVKVMDDMNAQELAQKHKLLECIQCGTCTGSCPVAKKANLNVRKYMREVATLGKLSVHSQNELWSCTTCSTCGVRCPKDLNPYEFIIDIRGMAVEEGQIAPTIRDALESIYKNGNPWGRIRNKRSEWAQGLNLKLMSQGADVLFFVGCTSAYDPRVQSVPKNLATVLTKAGVNFGVLGDEENCCGSEVYGMGEKGLFEFLVEENMKTFNKYNVKQAVTTCPHGYHAFKNRYNQQSFEIQHHTQLLAKLIDEKKLTFTKEVNKKVIYHDPCFLGKQNNIYDEPRRVIESVPGVKLLEFDRSRARSMCCEGGGGRLWVDIPGPRLAETRVKDAVEAGADILAVACPYCLLTFDDAVKTTGAEGKIQIMDIAELLNLAL
;
A
#
# COMPACT_ATOMS: atom_id res chain seq x y z
N MET A 1 -3.22 2.71 30.47
CA MET A 1 -3.79 3.30 29.23
C MET A 1 -4.55 4.54 29.67
N LEU A 2 -4.03 5.74 29.39
CA LEU A 2 -4.78 6.96 29.66
C LEU A 2 -5.95 7.04 28.68
N PRO A 3 -7.15 7.46 29.10
CA PRO A 3 -8.27 7.65 28.21
C PRO A 3 -7.89 8.76 27.22
N PHE A 4 -7.93 8.41 25.95
CA PHE A 4 -7.69 9.32 24.86
C PHE A 4 -9.04 9.90 24.44
N ASP A 5 -9.39 11.02 25.00
CA ASP A 5 -10.44 11.85 24.43
C ASP A 5 -9.77 12.74 23.37
N VAL A 6 -9.98 12.42 22.12
CA VAL A 6 -9.73 13.41 21.04
C VAL A 6 -10.72 14.53 21.34
N LYS A 7 -10.20 15.59 21.89
CA LYS A 7 -10.96 16.76 22.26
C LYS A 7 -11.62 17.28 21.00
N VAL A 8 -12.91 17.10 20.95
CA VAL A 8 -13.93 17.83 20.24
C VAL A 8 -13.40 18.89 19.26
N MET A 9 -13.61 18.62 17.96
CA MET A 9 -13.66 19.69 16.97
C MET A 9 -14.59 20.79 17.48
N ASP A 10 -14.19 22.03 17.31
CA ASP A 10 -15.14 23.12 17.40
C ASP A 10 -16.18 23.02 16.27
N ASP A 11 -17.32 23.68 16.42
CA ASP A 11 -18.42 23.59 15.47
C ASP A 11 -18.02 23.98 14.04
N MET A 12 -17.02 24.82 13.87
CA MET A 12 -16.53 25.29 12.57
C MET A 12 -15.77 24.18 11.82
N ASN A 13 -14.84 23.49 12.48
CA ASN A 13 -14.11 22.35 11.91
C ASN A 13 -15.05 21.18 11.57
N ALA A 14 -16.10 20.97 12.36
CA ALA A 14 -17.09 19.94 12.09
C ALA A 14 -17.92 20.24 10.84
N GLN A 15 -18.31 21.51 10.62
CA GLN A 15 -19.05 21.94 9.42
C GLN A 15 -18.20 21.78 8.16
N GLU A 16 -16.94 22.21 8.19
CA GLU A 16 -16.02 22.04 7.07
C GLU A 16 -15.81 20.55 6.71
N LEU A 17 -15.63 19.69 7.71
CA LEU A 17 -15.53 18.25 7.49
C LEU A 17 -16.81 17.66 6.92
N ALA A 18 -17.95 18.05 7.45
CA ALA A 18 -19.26 17.59 6.98
C ALA A 18 -19.48 17.97 5.51
N GLN A 19 -19.10 19.18 5.12
CA GLN A 19 -19.20 19.67 3.74
C GLN A 19 -18.20 18.96 2.83
N LYS A 20 -16.92 18.90 3.22
CA LYS A 20 -15.84 18.26 2.45
C LYS A 20 -16.17 16.81 2.11
N HIS A 21 -16.65 16.04 3.08
CA HIS A 21 -16.96 14.62 2.93
C HIS A 21 -18.43 14.34 2.59
N LYS A 22 -19.23 15.38 2.31
CA LYS A 22 -20.66 15.26 1.98
C LYS A 22 -21.43 14.41 3.00
N LEU A 23 -21.14 14.59 4.29
CA LEU A 23 -21.67 13.71 5.33
C LEU A 23 -23.20 13.75 5.46
N LEU A 24 -23.84 14.86 5.05
CA LEU A 24 -25.30 14.98 5.01
C LEU A 24 -25.97 14.12 3.94
N GLU A 25 -25.23 13.65 2.93
CA GLU A 25 -25.73 12.71 1.93
C GLU A 25 -25.76 11.25 2.45
N CYS A 26 -25.17 11.00 3.63
CA CYS A 26 -25.07 9.67 4.23
C CYS A 26 -26.44 9.19 4.72
N ILE A 27 -26.97 8.15 4.09
CA ILE A 27 -28.27 7.53 4.47
C ILE A 27 -28.17 6.61 5.70
N GLN A 28 -27.06 6.59 6.40
CA GLN A 28 -26.84 5.81 7.63
C GLN A 28 -27.09 4.30 7.50
N CYS A 29 -26.92 3.70 6.31
CA CYS A 29 -27.19 2.29 6.03
C CYS A 29 -26.26 1.31 6.78
N GLY A 30 -25.12 1.76 7.31
CA GLY A 30 -24.18 0.96 8.09
C GLY A 30 -23.24 0.06 7.27
N THR A 31 -23.31 0.05 5.94
CA THR A 31 -22.47 -0.79 5.08
C THR A 31 -20.99 -0.56 5.32
N CYS A 32 -20.55 0.69 5.52
CA CYS A 32 -19.15 1.04 5.81
C CYS A 32 -18.62 0.37 7.08
N THR A 33 -19.38 0.37 8.17
CA THR A 33 -19.00 -0.28 9.43
C THR A 33 -19.15 -1.79 9.35
N GLY A 34 -20.25 -2.30 8.79
CA GLY A 34 -20.52 -3.74 8.69
C GLY A 34 -19.55 -4.49 7.75
N SER A 35 -18.97 -3.80 6.77
CA SER A 35 -17.98 -4.39 5.86
C SER A 35 -16.52 -4.10 6.24
N CYS A 36 -16.29 -3.28 7.25
CA CYS A 36 -14.95 -2.93 7.68
C CYS A 36 -14.24 -4.16 8.30
N PRO A 37 -13.08 -4.55 7.78
CA PRO A 37 -12.41 -5.77 8.25
C PRO A 37 -11.90 -5.65 9.70
N VAL A 38 -11.68 -4.43 10.18
CA VAL A 38 -11.16 -4.17 11.55
C VAL A 38 -12.22 -3.71 12.55
N ALA A 39 -13.46 -3.47 12.12
CA ALA A 39 -14.50 -2.91 13.00
C ALA A 39 -14.76 -3.73 14.26
N LYS A 40 -14.84 -5.07 14.13
CA LYS A 40 -15.03 -5.96 15.29
C LYS A 40 -13.84 -5.97 16.24
N LYS A 41 -12.63 -5.92 15.68
CA LYS A 41 -11.37 -6.06 16.43
C LYS A 41 -11.08 -4.82 17.28
N ALA A 42 -11.37 -3.63 16.74
CA ALA A 42 -10.94 -2.36 17.29
C ALA A 42 -12.08 -1.40 17.64
N ASN A 43 -13.33 -1.84 17.59
CA ASN A 43 -14.52 -1.01 17.80
C ASN A 43 -14.64 0.19 16.87
N LEU A 44 -13.96 0.18 15.72
CA LEU A 44 -14.03 1.26 14.73
C LEU A 44 -15.42 1.36 14.13
N ASN A 45 -16.15 2.38 14.48
CA ASN A 45 -17.50 2.64 13.97
C ASN A 45 -17.56 3.89 13.09
N VAL A 46 -17.13 3.75 11.85
CA VAL A 46 -17.06 4.87 10.88
C VAL A 46 -18.42 5.55 10.69
N ARG A 47 -19.52 4.78 10.62
CA ARG A 47 -20.88 5.33 10.52
C ARG A 47 -21.23 6.23 11.69
N LYS A 48 -20.87 5.81 12.92
CA LYS A 48 -21.10 6.61 14.14
C LYS A 48 -20.36 7.95 14.03
N TYR A 49 -19.09 7.93 13.67
CA TYR A 49 -18.28 9.13 13.54
C TYR A 49 -18.84 10.10 12.49
N MET A 50 -19.18 9.61 11.29
CA MET A 50 -19.80 10.42 10.25
C MET A 50 -21.10 11.06 10.71
N ARG A 51 -21.94 10.32 11.46
CA ARG A 51 -23.20 10.84 12.02
C ARG A 51 -22.94 11.92 13.07
N GLU A 52 -22.04 11.67 14.02
CA GLU A 52 -21.75 12.63 15.11
C GLU A 52 -21.27 13.95 14.54
N VAL A 53 -20.35 13.94 13.57
CA VAL A 53 -19.88 15.17 12.90
C VAL A 53 -21.01 15.85 12.14
N ALA A 54 -21.81 15.11 11.36
CA ALA A 54 -22.87 15.67 10.52
C ALA A 54 -24.04 16.28 11.32
N THR A 55 -24.38 15.72 12.49
CA THR A 55 -25.62 16.09 13.22
C THR A 55 -25.38 16.77 14.56
N LEU A 56 -24.26 16.54 15.19
CA LEU A 56 -23.91 17.02 16.52
C LEU A 56 -22.77 18.04 16.53
N GLY A 57 -22.10 18.25 15.39
CA GLY A 57 -20.95 19.12 15.30
C GLY A 57 -19.77 18.67 16.17
N LYS A 58 -19.72 17.40 16.55
CA LYS A 58 -18.68 16.87 17.46
C LYS A 58 -18.29 15.45 17.08
N LEU A 59 -17.13 15.03 17.55
CA LEU A 59 -16.62 13.67 17.42
C LEU A 59 -16.15 13.15 18.77
N SER A 60 -16.51 11.92 19.11
CA SER A 60 -16.02 11.21 20.27
C SER A 60 -15.27 9.96 19.85
N VAL A 61 -13.94 10.01 19.92
CA VAL A 61 -13.06 8.84 19.73
C VAL A 61 -12.60 8.38 21.12
N HIS A 62 -12.98 7.18 21.52
CA HIS A 62 -12.76 6.69 22.88
C HIS A 62 -11.37 6.06 23.11
N SER A 63 -10.65 5.74 22.03
CA SER A 63 -9.28 5.23 22.15
C SER A 63 -8.47 5.47 20.88
N GLN A 64 -7.14 5.60 21.04
CA GLN A 64 -6.22 5.64 19.90
C GLN A 64 -6.41 4.42 19.00
N ASN A 65 -6.63 3.24 19.58
CA ASN A 65 -6.81 2.00 18.85
C ASN A 65 -7.98 2.05 17.87
N GLU A 66 -9.08 2.74 18.19
CA GLU A 66 -10.20 2.91 17.28
C GLU A 66 -9.76 3.65 16.01
N LEU A 67 -9.15 4.82 16.17
CA LEU A 67 -8.75 5.68 15.05
C LEU A 67 -7.62 5.05 14.22
N TRP A 68 -6.58 4.55 14.90
CA TRP A 68 -5.39 3.99 14.26
C TRP A 68 -5.57 2.56 13.74
N SER A 69 -6.69 1.90 14.04
CA SER A 69 -7.02 0.60 13.46
C SER A 69 -7.38 0.65 11.98
N CYS A 70 -7.83 1.79 11.47
CA CYS A 70 -8.18 1.94 10.06
C CYS A 70 -6.96 1.69 9.17
N THR A 71 -7.08 0.73 8.28
CA THR A 71 -6.04 0.36 7.31
C THR A 71 -6.08 1.17 6.02
N THR A 72 -6.94 2.18 5.93
CA THR A 72 -7.19 2.99 4.73
C THR A 72 -7.48 2.18 3.45
N CYS A 73 -7.98 0.95 3.59
CA CYS A 73 -8.15 -0.02 2.51
C CYS A 73 -9.29 0.27 1.52
N SER A 74 -10.03 1.36 1.73
CA SER A 74 -11.18 1.77 0.89
C SER A 74 -12.35 0.78 0.77
N THR A 75 -12.42 -0.29 1.58
CA THR A 75 -13.57 -1.22 1.54
C THR A 75 -14.90 -0.48 1.82
N CYS A 76 -14.90 0.48 2.73
CA CYS A 76 -16.06 1.30 3.07
C CYS A 76 -16.46 2.25 1.92
N GLY A 77 -15.50 2.78 1.15
CA GLY A 77 -15.74 3.63 -0.02
C GLY A 77 -16.36 2.83 -1.18
N VAL A 78 -15.70 1.75 -1.60
CA VAL A 78 -16.16 0.90 -2.72
C VAL A 78 -17.57 0.32 -2.49
N ARG A 79 -17.98 0.18 -1.24
CA ARG A 79 -19.30 -0.37 -0.88
C ARG A 79 -20.34 0.67 -0.50
N CYS A 80 -19.97 1.95 -0.53
CA CYS A 80 -20.89 3.02 -0.17
C CYS A 80 -21.94 3.23 -1.28
N PRO A 81 -23.25 3.07 -1.02
CA PRO A 81 -24.29 3.29 -2.03
C PRO A 81 -24.48 4.77 -2.41
N LYS A 82 -23.78 5.68 -1.72
CA LYS A 82 -23.77 7.12 -1.95
C LYS A 82 -22.43 7.64 -2.45
N ASP A 83 -21.52 6.73 -2.84
CA ASP A 83 -20.16 7.04 -3.33
C ASP A 83 -19.34 7.94 -2.40
N LEU A 84 -19.63 7.89 -1.09
CA LEU A 84 -18.82 8.56 -0.09
C LEU A 84 -17.52 7.78 0.13
N ASN A 85 -16.48 8.50 0.54
CA ASN A 85 -15.17 7.92 0.87
C ASN A 85 -14.89 7.98 2.38
N PRO A 86 -15.53 7.12 3.20
CA PRO A 86 -15.41 7.20 4.66
C PRO A 86 -13.98 7.04 5.19
N TYR A 87 -13.07 6.38 4.45
CA TYR A 87 -11.67 6.27 4.85
C TYR A 87 -10.93 7.61 4.74
N GLU A 88 -11.26 8.47 3.77
CA GLU A 88 -10.70 9.83 3.67
C GLU A 88 -11.14 10.69 4.86
N PHE A 89 -12.37 10.56 5.29
CA PHE A 89 -12.86 11.20 6.51
C PHE A 89 -12.05 10.76 7.74
N ILE A 90 -11.71 9.47 7.86
CA ILE A 90 -10.82 8.98 8.95
C ILE A 90 -9.42 9.58 8.85
N ILE A 91 -8.88 9.75 7.64
CA ILE A 91 -7.57 10.40 7.44
C ILE A 91 -7.59 11.85 7.90
N ASP A 92 -8.65 12.61 7.61
CA ASP A 92 -8.76 13.99 8.08
C ASP A 92 -8.88 14.08 9.62
N ILE A 93 -9.61 13.17 10.25
CA ILE A 93 -9.66 13.09 11.72
C ILE A 93 -8.26 12.77 12.30
N ARG A 94 -7.51 11.88 11.65
CA ARG A 94 -6.12 11.63 12.05
C ARG A 94 -5.25 12.88 11.93
N GLY A 95 -5.47 13.70 10.89
CA GLY A 95 -4.78 14.98 10.73
C GLY A 95 -4.98 15.90 11.92
N MET A 96 -6.20 16.04 12.39
CA MET A 96 -6.50 16.82 13.60
C MET A 96 -5.81 16.25 14.84
N ALA A 97 -5.81 14.91 15.00
CA ALA A 97 -5.11 14.26 16.11
C ALA A 97 -3.59 14.46 16.05
N VAL A 98 -3.01 14.50 14.84
CA VAL A 98 -1.58 14.77 14.63
C VAL A 98 -1.23 16.20 15.00
N GLU A 99 -2.03 17.18 14.56
CA GLU A 99 -1.86 18.62 14.87
C GLU A 99 -1.89 18.87 16.39
N GLU A 100 -2.74 18.14 17.13
CA GLU A 100 -2.80 18.21 18.58
C GLU A 100 -1.73 17.34 19.30
N GLY A 101 -0.84 16.70 18.56
CA GLY A 101 0.17 15.80 19.13
C GLY A 101 -0.36 14.49 19.73
N GLN A 102 -1.62 14.16 19.44
CA GLN A 102 -2.33 12.98 19.96
C GLN A 102 -2.07 11.74 19.08
N ILE A 103 -0.80 11.34 18.96
CA ILE A 103 -0.36 10.21 18.14
C ILE A 103 0.44 9.21 18.95
N ALA A 104 0.40 7.94 18.53
CA ALA A 104 1.24 6.91 19.15
C ALA A 104 2.74 7.24 18.93
N PRO A 105 3.59 7.01 19.95
CA PRO A 105 5.03 7.27 19.83
C PRO A 105 5.65 6.62 18.59
N THR A 106 5.27 5.39 18.27
CA THR A 106 5.77 4.64 17.11
C THR A 106 5.40 5.29 15.76
N ILE A 107 4.23 5.95 15.66
CA ILE A 107 3.84 6.73 14.48
C ILE A 107 4.70 8.01 14.41
N ARG A 108 4.89 8.69 15.54
CA ARG A 108 5.75 9.88 15.62
C ARG A 108 7.16 9.55 15.15
N ASP A 109 7.76 8.47 15.67
CA ASP A 109 9.10 8.04 15.30
C ASP A 109 9.20 7.72 13.79
N ALA A 110 8.17 7.09 13.21
CA ALA A 110 8.12 6.83 11.78
C ALA A 110 8.05 8.12 10.95
N LEU A 111 7.20 9.09 11.34
CA LEU A 111 7.09 10.39 10.67
C LEU A 111 8.39 11.21 10.78
N GLU A 112 9.02 11.25 11.96
CA GLU A 112 10.33 11.88 12.14
C GLU A 112 11.42 11.22 11.30
N SER A 113 11.42 9.90 11.22
CA SER A 113 12.37 9.18 10.37
C SER A 113 12.17 9.49 8.89
N ILE A 114 10.90 9.59 8.44
CA ILE A 114 10.62 10.00 7.06
C ILE A 114 11.17 11.40 6.78
N TYR A 115 10.95 12.36 7.68
CA TYR A 115 11.47 13.71 7.53
C TYR A 115 13.00 13.74 7.47
N LYS A 116 13.68 13.06 8.42
CA LYS A 116 15.14 13.08 8.55
C LYS A 116 15.85 12.22 7.51
N ASN A 117 15.33 11.01 7.25
CA ASN A 117 16.02 9.95 6.51
C ASN A 117 15.33 9.58 5.18
N GLY A 118 14.17 10.15 4.86
CA GLY A 118 13.40 9.81 3.67
C GLY A 118 12.74 8.43 3.71
N ASN A 119 12.64 7.80 4.88
CA ASN A 119 12.00 6.49 5.03
C ASN A 119 11.47 6.26 6.46
N PRO A 120 10.43 5.42 6.66
CA PRO A 120 9.82 5.18 7.97
C PRO A 120 10.56 4.14 8.84
N TRP A 121 11.66 3.57 8.36
CA TRP A 121 12.32 2.41 8.99
C TRP A 121 13.47 2.78 9.94
N GLY A 122 13.69 4.07 10.21
CA GLY A 122 14.82 4.53 11.02
C GLY A 122 16.20 4.30 10.37
N ARG A 123 16.24 4.00 9.08
CA ARG A 123 17.48 3.68 8.35
C ARG A 123 18.08 4.94 7.72
N ILE A 124 19.40 5.07 7.79
CA ILE A 124 20.11 6.17 7.18
C ILE A 124 20.00 6.12 5.65
N ARG A 125 19.91 7.31 5.04
CA ARG A 125 19.66 7.49 3.59
C ARG A 125 20.69 6.79 2.70
N ASN A 126 21.96 6.82 3.03
CA ASN A 126 23.04 6.23 2.23
C ASN A 126 23.00 4.66 2.16
N LYS A 127 22.11 4.02 2.93
CA LYS A 127 21.86 2.58 2.85
C LYS A 127 20.72 2.23 1.91
N ARG A 128 20.09 3.24 1.29
CA ARG A 128 18.94 3.01 0.41
C ARG A 128 19.27 2.18 -0.81
N SER A 129 20.51 2.26 -1.29
CA SER A 129 21.00 1.54 -2.47
C SER A 129 21.55 0.13 -2.16
N GLU A 130 21.62 -0.30 -0.88
CA GLU A 130 22.18 -1.61 -0.50
C GLU A 130 21.43 -2.80 -1.12
N TRP A 131 20.14 -2.67 -1.39
CA TRP A 131 19.36 -3.72 -2.06
C TRP A 131 19.91 -4.06 -3.45
N ALA A 132 20.57 -3.11 -4.12
CA ALA A 132 21.07 -3.25 -5.48
C ALA A 132 22.51 -3.84 -5.55
N GLN A 133 23.09 -4.19 -4.42
CA GLN A 133 24.44 -4.77 -4.40
C GLN A 133 24.54 -6.00 -5.31
N GLY A 134 25.56 -6.02 -6.17
CA GLY A 134 25.76 -7.06 -7.17
C GLY A 134 24.96 -6.90 -8.46
N LEU A 135 24.10 -5.88 -8.55
CA LEU A 135 23.38 -5.53 -9.78
C LEU A 135 24.03 -4.31 -10.44
N ASN A 136 24.29 -4.42 -11.75
CA ASN A 136 24.82 -3.29 -12.53
C ASN A 136 23.65 -2.43 -13.03
N LEU A 137 23.04 -1.63 -12.14
CA LEU A 137 21.90 -0.79 -12.44
C LEU A 137 22.33 0.62 -12.82
N LYS A 138 21.69 1.19 -13.83
CA LYS A 138 21.85 2.60 -14.19
C LYS A 138 21.20 3.50 -13.14
N LEU A 139 21.82 4.65 -12.89
CA LEU A 139 21.14 5.79 -12.27
C LEU A 139 20.36 6.57 -13.34
N MET A 140 19.31 7.28 -12.94
CA MET A 140 18.60 8.19 -13.85
C MET A 140 19.52 9.23 -14.50
N SER A 141 20.56 9.66 -13.79
CA SER A 141 21.61 10.55 -14.30
C SER A 141 22.41 10.00 -15.49
N GLN A 142 22.33 8.72 -15.75
CA GLN A 142 23.05 8.02 -16.84
C GLN A 142 22.20 7.81 -18.09
N GLY A 143 21.06 8.51 -18.22
CA GLY A 143 20.23 8.49 -19.43
C GLY A 143 19.32 7.26 -19.54
N ALA A 144 18.54 6.98 -18.52
CA ALA A 144 17.47 6.01 -18.55
C ALA A 144 16.14 6.64 -18.98
N ASP A 145 15.28 5.85 -19.66
CA ASP A 145 13.97 6.31 -20.16
C ASP A 145 12.87 6.16 -19.10
N VAL A 146 12.99 5.12 -18.26
CA VAL A 146 11.99 4.77 -17.25
C VAL A 146 12.62 4.85 -15.87
N LEU A 147 12.05 5.63 -14.96
CA LEU A 147 12.40 5.60 -13.56
C LEU A 147 11.83 4.34 -12.90
N PHE A 148 12.68 3.48 -12.35
CA PHE A 148 12.25 2.48 -11.38
C PHE A 148 12.29 3.08 -9.98
N PHE A 149 11.12 3.52 -9.49
CA PHE A 149 10.95 3.99 -8.12
C PHE A 149 10.80 2.79 -7.18
N VAL A 150 11.83 2.51 -6.40
CA VAL A 150 11.95 1.29 -5.59
C VAL A 150 11.02 1.30 -4.38
N GLY A 151 10.91 2.43 -3.71
CA GLY A 151 10.13 2.60 -2.50
C GLY A 151 10.84 2.13 -1.22
N CYS A 152 10.38 2.65 -0.08
CA CYS A 152 11.08 2.50 1.20
C CYS A 152 11.16 1.04 1.67
N THR A 153 10.04 0.31 1.64
CA THR A 153 9.98 -1.07 2.15
C THR A 153 10.87 -1.99 1.31
N SER A 154 10.80 -1.87 -0.01
CA SER A 154 11.62 -2.64 -0.94
C SER A 154 13.12 -2.32 -0.82
N ALA A 155 13.47 -1.10 -0.43
CA ALA A 155 14.87 -0.71 -0.27
C ALA A 155 15.49 -1.21 1.04
N TYR A 156 14.73 -1.24 2.14
CA TYR A 156 15.30 -1.43 3.47
C TYR A 156 14.92 -2.75 4.17
N ASP A 157 13.82 -3.39 3.80
CA ASP A 157 13.42 -4.65 4.42
C ASP A 157 14.13 -5.85 3.76
N PRO A 158 14.86 -6.68 4.53
CA PRO A 158 15.66 -7.77 3.97
C PRO A 158 14.86 -8.80 3.17
N ARG A 159 13.60 -9.12 3.59
CA ARG A 159 12.75 -10.06 2.84
C ARG A 159 12.24 -9.43 1.56
N VAL A 160 11.87 -8.16 1.61
CA VAL A 160 11.25 -7.46 0.49
C VAL A 160 12.27 -7.03 -0.56
N GLN A 161 13.55 -6.88 -0.22
CA GLN A 161 14.63 -6.55 -1.17
C GLN A 161 14.75 -7.54 -2.35
N SER A 162 14.24 -8.76 -2.21
CA SER A 162 14.15 -9.71 -3.32
C SER A 162 13.25 -9.22 -4.45
N VAL A 163 12.18 -8.48 -4.14
CA VAL A 163 11.20 -7.97 -5.12
C VAL A 163 11.85 -7.02 -6.14
N PRO A 164 12.50 -5.91 -5.74
CA PRO A 164 13.15 -5.02 -6.69
C PRO A 164 14.32 -5.68 -7.43
N LYS A 165 15.04 -6.64 -6.82
CA LYS A 165 16.07 -7.42 -7.51
C LYS A 165 15.50 -8.27 -8.63
N ASN A 166 14.41 -8.98 -8.36
CA ASN A 166 13.74 -9.79 -9.37
C ASN A 166 13.13 -8.92 -10.48
N LEU A 167 12.45 -7.82 -10.12
CA LEU A 167 11.92 -6.91 -11.14
C LEU A 167 13.02 -6.30 -12.02
N ALA A 168 14.13 -5.85 -11.42
CA ALA A 168 15.27 -5.34 -12.19
C ALA A 168 15.82 -6.38 -13.17
N THR A 169 15.92 -7.64 -12.76
CA THR A 169 16.32 -8.75 -13.63
C THR A 169 15.34 -8.95 -14.78
N VAL A 170 14.04 -8.96 -14.49
CA VAL A 170 12.99 -9.11 -15.51
C VAL A 170 13.02 -7.95 -16.51
N LEU A 171 13.11 -6.71 -16.03
CA LEU A 171 13.17 -5.52 -16.91
C LEU A 171 14.42 -5.53 -17.80
N THR A 172 15.56 -5.95 -17.25
CA THR A 172 16.81 -6.10 -18.03
C THR A 172 16.65 -7.16 -19.12
N LYS A 173 16.07 -8.32 -18.82
CA LYS A 173 15.78 -9.37 -19.81
C LYS A 173 14.81 -8.91 -20.89
N ALA A 174 13.84 -8.05 -20.53
CA ALA A 174 12.89 -7.45 -21.47
C ALA A 174 13.47 -6.31 -22.30
N GLY A 175 14.74 -5.92 -22.11
CA GLY A 175 15.39 -4.82 -22.82
C GLY A 175 14.87 -3.43 -22.45
N VAL A 176 14.29 -3.25 -21.27
CA VAL A 176 13.81 -1.94 -20.81
C VAL A 176 14.99 -1.09 -20.36
N ASN A 177 15.12 0.12 -20.91
CA ASN A 177 16.12 1.09 -20.46
C ASN A 177 15.62 1.84 -19.22
N PHE A 178 15.81 1.26 -18.06
CA PHE A 178 15.39 1.84 -16.78
C PHE A 178 16.58 2.28 -15.92
N GLY A 179 16.31 3.20 -15.00
CA GLY A 179 17.28 3.66 -14.01
C GLY A 179 16.61 3.87 -12.65
N VAL A 180 17.44 3.96 -11.62
CA VAL A 180 17.02 4.23 -10.24
C VAL A 180 17.55 5.58 -9.77
N LEU A 181 16.95 6.16 -8.72
CA LEU A 181 17.45 7.39 -8.10
C LEU A 181 18.55 7.13 -7.08
N GLY A 182 18.72 5.88 -6.63
CA GLY A 182 19.68 5.54 -5.58
C GLY A 182 19.35 6.26 -4.27
N ASP A 183 20.37 6.88 -3.67
CA ASP A 183 20.21 7.57 -2.39
C ASP A 183 19.45 8.91 -2.51
N GLU A 184 19.18 9.41 -3.72
CA GLU A 184 18.33 10.57 -3.96
C GLU A 184 16.83 10.24 -3.88
N GLU A 185 16.44 8.96 -3.91
CA GLU A 185 15.06 8.56 -3.78
C GLU A 185 14.53 8.86 -2.37
N ASN A 186 13.37 9.50 -2.28
CA ASN A 186 12.70 9.83 -1.02
C ASN A 186 11.44 8.98 -0.80
N CYS A 187 10.81 9.08 0.38
CA CYS A 187 9.51 8.46 0.61
C CYS A 187 8.46 9.03 -0.36
N CYS A 188 7.57 8.17 -0.89
CA CYS A 188 6.45 8.62 -1.73
C CYS A 188 5.35 9.37 -0.96
N GLY A 189 5.40 9.39 0.37
CA GLY A 189 4.42 10.06 1.22
C GLY A 189 3.09 9.33 1.42
N SER A 190 2.84 8.19 0.79
CA SER A 190 1.54 7.52 0.87
C SER A 190 1.09 7.20 2.30
N GLU A 191 1.99 6.66 3.13
CA GLU A 191 1.68 6.37 4.53
C GLU A 191 1.61 7.66 5.37
N VAL A 192 2.41 8.66 5.06
CA VAL A 192 2.36 9.99 5.70
C VAL A 192 0.96 10.59 5.54
N TYR A 193 0.44 10.57 4.31
CA TYR A 193 -0.94 10.99 4.02
C TYR A 193 -1.96 10.14 4.78
N GLY A 194 -1.82 8.81 4.75
CA GLY A 194 -2.70 7.87 5.46
C GLY A 194 -2.68 8.02 6.98
N MET A 195 -1.57 8.50 7.53
CA MET A 195 -1.42 8.89 8.94
C MET A 195 -2.00 10.26 9.27
N GLY A 196 -2.39 11.07 8.27
CA GLY A 196 -2.99 12.38 8.44
C GLY A 196 -1.98 13.53 8.49
N GLU A 197 -0.68 13.28 8.35
CA GLU A 197 0.35 14.33 8.39
C GLU A 197 0.46 15.02 7.01
N LYS A 198 -0.31 16.10 6.84
CA LYS A 198 -0.43 16.80 5.54
C LYS A 198 0.80 17.64 5.21
N GLY A 199 1.38 18.34 6.18
CA GLY A 199 2.52 19.21 5.96
C GLY A 199 3.75 18.44 5.51
N LEU A 200 4.05 17.31 6.15
CA LEU A 200 5.13 16.43 5.72
C LEU A 200 4.83 15.80 4.34
N PHE A 201 3.56 15.45 4.06
CA PHE A 201 3.20 14.94 2.74
C PHE A 201 3.47 15.96 1.63
N GLU A 202 3.06 17.21 1.80
CA GLU A 202 3.29 18.30 0.84
C GLU A 202 4.79 18.55 0.64
N PHE A 203 5.57 18.58 1.70
CA PHE A 203 7.03 18.65 1.63
C PHE A 203 7.63 17.50 0.78
N LEU A 204 7.17 16.27 0.98
CA LEU A 204 7.64 15.13 0.21
C LEU A 204 7.24 15.20 -1.27
N VAL A 205 6.04 15.71 -1.57
CA VAL A 205 5.61 15.98 -2.95
C VAL A 205 6.58 16.94 -3.64
N GLU A 206 6.88 18.07 -3.01
CA GLU A 206 7.81 19.07 -3.55
C GLU A 206 9.21 18.49 -3.79
N GLU A 207 9.78 17.77 -2.81
CA GLU A 207 11.12 17.20 -2.92
C GLU A 207 11.22 16.12 -4.00
N ASN A 208 10.20 15.22 -4.09
CA ASN A 208 10.18 14.22 -5.15
C ASN A 208 10.01 14.89 -6.53
N MET A 209 9.14 15.89 -6.66
CA MET A 209 8.95 16.60 -7.93
C MET A 209 10.19 17.37 -8.37
N LYS A 210 10.94 17.99 -7.45
CA LYS A 210 12.25 18.59 -7.75
C LYS A 210 13.21 17.55 -8.33
N THR A 211 13.28 16.35 -7.71
CA THR A 211 14.16 15.27 -8.16
C THR A 211 13.72 14.72 -9.52
N PHE A 212 12.41 14.51 -9.73
CA PHE A 212 11.89 14.01 -11.00
C PHE A 212 12.09 15.02 -12.14
N ASN A 213 11.91 16.30 -11.88
CA ASN A 213 12.18 17.35 -12.85
C ASN A 213 13.68 17.48 -13.19
N LYS A 214 14.58 17.34 -12.17
CA LYS A 214 16.04 17.32 -12.36
C LYS A 214 16.46 16.27 -13.40
N TYR A 215 15.84 15.11 -13.37
CA TYR A 215 16.13 14.00 -14.29
C TYR A 215 15.16 13.90 -15.48
N ASN A 216 14.30 14.90 -15.68
CA ASN A 216 13.28 14.92 -16.75
C ASN A 216 12.49 13.60 -16.86
N VAL A 217 12.08 13.05 -15.72
CA VAL A 217 11.31 11.81 -15.64
C VAL A 217 10.01 11.96 -16.42
N LYS A 218 9.79 11.10 -17.42
CA LYS A 218 8.55 11.04 -18.21
C LYS A 218 7.73 9.79 -17.92
N GLN A 219 8.41 8.70 -17.57
CA GLN A 219 7.78 7.44 -17.22
C GLN A 219 8.41 6.90 -15.95
N ALA A 220 7.58 6.35 -15.08
CA ALA A 220 8.02 5.70 -13.86
C ALA A 220 7.29 4.37 -13.64
N VAL A 221 7.95 3.44 -12.99
CA VAL A 221 7.37 2.16 -12.55
C VAL A 221 7.69 1.93 -11.07
N THR A 222 6.75 1.36 -10.32
CA THR A 222 6.96 0.98 -8.93
C THR A 222 6.33 -0.37 -8.61
N THR A 223 6.90 -1.10 -7.64
CA THR A 223 6.32 -2.35 -7.11
C THR A 223 5.27 -2.09 -6.02
N CYS A 224 5.21 -0.86 -5.51
CA CYS A 224 4.36 -0.53 -4.38
C CYS A 224 3.08 0.17 -4.82
N PRO A 225 1.89 -0.45 -4.65
CA PRO A 225 0.62 0.18 -5.01
C PRO A 225 0.30 1.41 -4.15
N HIS A 226 0.87 1.54 -2.95
CA HIS A 226 0.78 2.75 -2.14
C HIS A 226 1.51 3.91 -2.82
N GLY A 227 2.76 3.69 -3.28
CA GLY A 227 3.52 4.68 -4.06
C GLY A 227 2.84 5.01 -5.38
N TYR A 228 2.38 4.00 -6.11
CA TYR A 228 1.59 4.18 -7.33
C TYR A 228 0.37 5.08 -7.10
N HIS A 229 -0.42 4.80 -6.04
CA HIS A 229 -1.60 5.60 -5.69
C HIS A 229 -1.24 7.04 -5.32
N ALA A 230 -0.18 7.23 -4.53
CA ALA A 230 0.28 8.57 -4.15
C ALA A 230 0.65 9.39 -5.40
N PHE A 231 1.51 8.86 -6.25
CA PHE A 231 1.93 9.54 -7.48
C PHE A 231 0.77 9.82 -8.43
N LYS A 232 -0.12 8.86 -8.64
CA LYS A 232 -1.23 8.99 -9.59
C LYS A 232 -2.35 9.91 -9.12
N ASN A 233 -2.70 9.86 -7.83
CA ASN A 233 -3.95 10.45 -7.34
C ASN A 233 -3.74 11.58 -6.33
N ARG A 234 -2.52 11.79 -5.81
CA ARG A 234 -2.24 12.78 -4.75
C ARG A 234 -1.20 13.83 -5.15
N TYR A 235 -0.36 13.54 -6.16
CA TYR A 235 0.62 14.50 -6.68
C TYR A 235 -0.07 15.38 -7.73
N ASN A 236 -0.54 16.58 -7.32
CA ASN A 236 -1.39 17.45 -8.15
C ASN A 236 -0.69 18.07 -9.38
N GLN A 237 0.63 18.00 -9.49
CA GLN A 237 1.43 18.57 -10.59
C GLN A 237 2.23 17.50 -11.32
N GLN A 238 1.69 16.33 -11.48
CA GLN A 238 2.37 15.22 -12.11
C GLN A 238 2.67 15.51 -13.58
N SER A 239 3.96 15.51 -13.94
CA SER A 239 4.45 15.69 -15.32
C SER A 239 4.94 14.37 -15.96
N PHE A 240 4.68 13.24 -15.33
CA PHE A 240 5.14 11.92 -15.73
C PHE A 240 4.01 10.88 -15.66
N GLU A 241 4.13 9.84 -16.44
CA GLU A 241 3.26 8.67 -16.36
C GLU A 241 3.82 7.68 -15.32
N ILE A 242 2.97 7.23 -14.40
CA ILE A 242 3.31 6.18 -13.43
C ILE A 242 2.57 4.89 -13.75
N GLN A 243 3.29 3.77 -13.74
CA GLN A 243 2.74 2.43 -13.87
C GLN A 243 3.07 1.60 -12.61
N HIS A 244 2.14 0.76 -12.21
CA HIS A 244 2.46 -0.32 -11.29
C HIS A 244 3.20 -1.43 -12.07
N HIS A 245 4.16 -2.11 -11.45
CA HIS A 245 4.98 -3.11 -12.17
C HIS A 245 4.15 -4.17 -12.88
N THR A 246 2.98 -4.56 -12.34
CA THR A 246 2.09 -5.53 -12.98
C THR A 246 1.51 -5.05 -14.30
N GLN A 247 1.27 -3.74 -14.45
CA GLN A 247 0.81 -3.16 -15.72
C GLN A 247 1.94 -3.18 -16.76
N LEU A 248 3.15 -2.78 -16.36
CA LEU A 248 4.32 -2.83 -17.25
C LEU A 248 4.64 -4.27 -17.67
N LEU A 249 4.63 -5.21 -16.72
CA LEU A 249 4.89 -6.63 -16.99
C LEU A 249 3.85 -7.23 -17.93
N ALA A 250 2.56 -6.96 -17.73
CA ALA A 250 1.50 -7.40 -18.64
C ALA A 250 1.73 -6.88 -20.07
N LYS A 251 2.08 -5.59 -20.21
CA LYS A 251 2.42 -4.97 -21.49
C LYS A 251 3.63 -5.66 -22.16
N LEU A 252 4.71 -5.91 -21.41
CA LEU A 252 5.91 -6.57 -21.93
C LEU A 252 5.65 -8.01 -22.40
N ILE A 253 4.75 -8.72 -21.71
CA ILE A 253 4.28 -10.06 -22.10
C ILE A 253 3.48 -9.98 -23.41
N ASP A 254 2.55 -9.04 -23.52
CA ASP A 254 1.75 -8.84 -24.74
C ASP A 254 2.61 -8.46 -25.94
N GLU A 255 3.64 -7.67 -25.73
CA GLU A 255 4.65 -7.29 -26.74
C GLU A 255 5.67 -8.42 -27.02
N LYS A 256 5.54 -9.60 -26.37
CA LYS A 256 6.46 -10.74 -26.50
C LYS A 256 7.91 -10.40 -26.19
N LYS A 257 8.15 -9.45 -25.28
CA LYS A 257 9.49 -9.04 -24.83
C LYS A 257 10.05 -9.93 -23.73
N LEU A 258 9.24 -10.83 -23.18
CA LEU A 258 9.66 -11.81 -22.20
C LEU A 258 9.49 -13.22 -22.77
N THR A 259 10.56 -14.02 -22.72
CA THR A 259 10.57 -15.41 -23.16
C THR A 259 10.74 -16.33 -21.94
N PHE A 260 9.76 -17.15 -21.71
CA PHE A 260 9.80 -18.14 -20.64
C PHE A 260 10.58 -19.38 -21.08
N THR A 261 11.49 -19.85 -20.23
CA THR A 261 12.38 -20.98 -20.51
C THR A 261 12.10 -22.19 -19.60
N LYS A 262 11.30 -22.00 -18.54
CA LYS A 262 10.99 -23.03 -17.54
C LYS A 262 9.51 -23.04 -17.18
N GLU A 263 9.05 -24.20 -16.79
CA GLU A 263 7.72 -24.36 -16.18
C GLU A 263 7.79 -24.27 -14.65
N VAL A 264 6.80 -23.60 -14.07
CA VAL A 264 6.69 -23.39 -12.60
C VAL A 264 5.59 -24.26 -12.02
N ASN A 265 5.23 -25.35 -12.47
CA ASN A 265 4.20 -26.33 -12.04
C ASN A 265 3.66 -26.15 -10.59
N LYS A 266 2.99 -25.01 -10.30
CA LYS A 266 2.49 -24.61 -9.00
C LYS A 266 1.06 -24.09 -9.06
N LYS A 267 0.30 -24.32 -7.99
CA LYS A 267 -0.99 -23.68 -7.73
C LYS A 267 -0.73 -22.35 -7.05
N VAL A 268 -1.09 -21.27 -7.72
CA VAL A 268 -0.87 -19.90 -7.25
C VAL A 268 -2.20 -19.25 -6.94
N ILE A 269 -2.39 -18.78 -5.72
CA ILE A 269 -3.55 -17.97 -5.34
C ILE A 269 -3.15 -16.51 -5.24
N TYR A 270 -3.93 -15.59 -5.82
CA TYR A 270 -3.56 -14.19 -5.87
C TYR A 270 -4.33 -13.36 -4.84
N HIS A 271 -3.60 -12.56 -4.05
CA HIS A 271 -4.17 -11.55 -3.16
C HIS A 271 -4.24 -10.20 -3.84
N ASP A 272 -5.45 -9.66 -4.03
CA ASP A 272 -5.64 -8.29 -4.56
C ASP A 272 -5.27 -7.23 -3.51
N PRO A 273 -4.15 -6.48 -3.68
CA PRO A 273 -3.81 -5.39 -2.78
C PRO A 273 -4.84 -4.27 -2.85
N CYS A 274 -5.24 -3.74 -1.71
CA CYS A 274 -6.33 -2.76 -1.64
C CYS A 274 -6.03 -1.45 -2.41
N PHE A 275 -4.80 -0.97 -2.35
CA PHE A 275 -4.37 0.23 -3.08
C PHE A 275 -4.24 -0.01 -4.59
N LEU A 276 -4.01 -1.25 -5.03
CA LEU A 276 -4.00 -1.58 -6.46
C LEU A 276 -5.43 -1.76 -6.98
N GLY A 277 -6.18 -2.67 -6.36
CA GLY A 277 -7.53 -3.02 -6.80
C GLY A 277 -8.57 -1.97 -6.42
N LYS A 278 -8.91 -1.84 -5.13
CA LYS A 278 -10.03 -1.02 -4.68
C LYS A 278 -9.84 0.47 -4.95
N GLN A 279 -8.63 0.99 -4.83
CA GLN A 279 -8.37 2.42 -5.02
C GLN A 279 -7.95 2.80 -6.45
N ASN A 280 -7.50 1.84 -7.27
CA ASN A 280 -7.05 2.13 -8.63
C ASN A 280 -7.67 1.24 -9.71
N ASN A 281 -8.54 0.31 -9.32
CA ASN A 281 -9.30 -0.58 -10.22
C ASN A 281 -8.41 -1.47 -11.13
N ILE A 282 -7.20 -1.82 -10.66
CA ILE A 282 -6.25 -2.69 -11.37
C ILE A 282 -6.40 -4.10 -10.80
N TYR A 283 -7.06 -5.00 -11.57
CA TYR A 283 -7.37 -6.37 -11.16
C TYR A 283 -6.90 -7.43 -12.17
N ASP A 284 -6.91 -7.09 -13.45
CA ASP A 284 -6.70 -8.05 -14.54
C ASP A 284 -5.22 -8.20 -14.91
N GLU A 285 -4.45 -7.13 -14.90
CA GLU A 285 -3.03 -7.15 -15.25
C GLU A 285 -2.21 -8.08 -14.34
N PRO A 286 -2.40 -8.09 -12.98
CA PRO A 286 -1.71 -9.06 -12.14
C PRO A 286 -2.03 -10.52 -12.50
N ARG A 287 -3.31 -10.82 -12.80
CA ARG A 287 -3.77 -12.16 -13.20
C ARG A 287 -3.15 -12.57 -14.52
N ARG A 288 -3.18 -11.67 -15.50
CA ARG A 288 -2.55 -11.90 -16.79
C ARG A 288 -1.07 -12.23 -16.68
N VAL A 289 -0.34 -11.54 -15.81
CA VAL A 289 1.08 -11.85 -15.55
C VAL A 289 1.24 -13.24 -14.95
N ILE A 290 0.43 -13.61 -13.95
CA ILE A 290 0.50 -14.92 -13.29
C ILE A 290 0.17 -16.04 -14.29
N GLU A 291 -0.91 -15.88 -15.06
CA GLU A 291 -1.38 -16.86 -16.05
C GLU A 291 -0.42 -17.05 -17.22
N SER A 292 0.45 -16.07 -17.50
CA SER A 292 1.46 -16.17 -18.54
C SER A 292 2.63 -17.08 -18.18
N VAL A 293 2.82 -17.39 -16.89
CA VAL A 293 3.91 -18.23 -16.41
C VAL A 293 3.60 -19.70 -16.72
N PRO A 294 4.42 -20.40 -17.53
CA PRO A 294 4.14 -21.77 -17.94
C PRO A 294 4.01 -22.73 -16.72
N GLY A 295 3.00 -23.59 -16.75
CA GLY A 295 2.73 -24.59 -15.71
C GLY A 295 2.03 -24.05 -14.46
N VAL A 296 1.82 -22.74 -14.33
CA VAL A 296 1.08 -22.14 -13.22
C VAL A 296 -0.42 -22.40 -13.37
N LYS A 297 -1.05 -22.81 -12.28
CA LYS A 297 -2.51 -22.86 -12.14
C LYS A 297 -2.96 -21.75 -11.20
N LEU A 298 -3.58 -20.69 -11.75
CA LEU A 298 -4.15 -19.62 -10.95
C LEU A 298 -5.40 -20.10 -10.19
N LEU A 299 -5.44 -19.82 -8.89
CA LEU A 299 -6.59 -20.00 -8.01
C LEU A 299 -7.11 -18.64 -7.56
N GLU A 300 -8.40 -18.56 -7.26
CA GLU A 300 -9.03 -17.36 -6.74
C GLU A 300 -9.55 -17.59 -5.31
N PHE A 301 -9.45 -16.56 -4.48
CA PHE A 301 -10.14 -16.57 -3.20
C PHE A 301 -11.65 -16.32 -3.40
N ASP A 302 -12.48 -16.84 -2.50
CA ASP A 302 -13.93 -16.51 -2.47
C ASP A 302 -14.16 -14.99 -2.42
N ARG A 303 -13.33 -14.31 -1.64
CA ARG A 303 -13.27 -12.85 -1.59
C ARG A 303 -12.06 -12.34 -2.36
N SER A 304 -12.24 -12.09 -3.64
CA SER A 304 -11.26 -11.56 -4.57
C SER A 304 -11.70 -10.21 -5.13
N ARG A 305 -10.84 -9.55 -5.88
CA ARG A 305 -11.08 -8.26 -6.55
C ARG A 305 -11.59 -7.19 -5.57
N ALA A 306 -12.67 -6.49 -5.87
CA ALA A 306 -13.27 -5.45 -5.01
C ALA A 306 -13.71 -5.97 -3.62
N ARG A 307 -13.94 -7.30 -3.50
CA ARG A 307 -14.30 -7.93 -2.22
C ARG A 307 -13.08 -8.45 -1.44
N SER A 308 -11.88 -8.32 -1.97
CA SER A 308 -10.66 -8.81 -1.33
C SER A 308 -10.53 -8.28 0.11
N MET A 309 -10.11 -9.15 1.02
CA MET A 309 -9.82 -8.78 2.40
C MET A 309 -8.47 -8.06 2.48
N CYS A 310 -8.34 -7.09 3.38
CA CYS A 310 -7.08 -6.37 3.60
C CYS A 310 -6.02 -7.27 4.26
N CYS A 311 -4.74 -7.04 3.94
CA CYS A 311 -3.61 -7.67 4.62
C CYS A 311 -3.27 -7.05 5.98
N GLU A 312 -3.88 -5.91 6.31
CA GLU A 312 -3.66 -5.12 7.53
C GLU A 312 -2.33 -4.32 7.56
N GLY A 313 -1.63 -4.15 6.43
CA GLY A 313 -0.32 -3.46 6.40
C GLY A 313 -0.36 -1.95 6.19
N GLY A 314 -1.45 -1.38 5.61
CA GLY A 314 -1.52 0.05 5.27
C GLY A 314 -2.10 0.96 6.35
N GLY A 315 -2.07 2.28 6.12
CA GLY A 315 -2.65 3.28 7.01
C GLY A 315 -1.93 3.38 8.36
N GLY A 316 -0.63 3.26 8.38
CA GLY A 316 0.18 3.33 9.59
C GLY A 316 0.18 2.04 10.44
N ARG A 317 -0.50 0.98 10.00
CA ARG A 317 -0.68 -0.25 10.77
C ARG A 317 0.60 -1.06 11.03
N LEU A 318 1.66 -0.86 10.25
CA LEU A 318 2.97 -1.45 10.52
C LEU A 318 3.66 -0.84 11.74
N TRP A 319 3.20 0.32 12.21
CA TRP A 319 3.74 1.04 13.38
C TRP A 319 2.79 1.07 14.57
N VAL A 320 1.59 0.48 14.45
CA VAL A 320 0.62 0.41 15.55
C VAL A 320 0.14 -1.02 15.72
N ASP A 321 0.37 -1.58 16.89
CA ASP A 321 -0.17 -2.89 17.23
C ASP A 321 -1.61 -2.76 17.74
N ILE A 322 -2.53 -3.50 17.12
CA ILE A 322 -3.92 -3.61 17.55
C ILE A 322 -4.17 -5.05 18.01
N PRO A 323 -4.53 -5.26 19.25
CA PRO A 323 -4.76 -6.60 19.81
C PRO A 323 -5.79 -7.42 19.03
N GLY A 324 -5.65 -8.73 19.05
CA GLY A 324 -6.56 -9.70 18.45
C GLY A 324 -6.06 -10.30 17.13
N PRO A 325 -6.82 -11.23 16.52
CA PRO A 325 -6.41 -11.94 15.31
C PRO A 325 -6.06 -11.00 14.15
N ARG A 326 -4.95 -11.27 13.49
CA ARG A 326 -4.52 -10.46 12.33
C ARG A 326 -5.25 -10.91 11.07
N LEU A 327 -5.62 -9.94 10.23
CA LEU A 327 -6.29 -10.24 8.95
C LEU A 327 -5.40 -11.05 8.01
N ALA A 328 -4.09 -10.82 8.06
CA ALA A 328 -3.11 -11.57 7.29
C ALA A 328 -3.14 -13.07 7.64
N GLU A 329 -3.27 -13.42 8.92
CA GLU A 329 -3.36 -14.82 9.38
C GLU A 329 -4.58 -15.53 8.82
N THR A 330 -5.74 -14.87 8.82
CA THR A 330 -6.96 -15.41 8.20
C THR A 330 -6.72 -15.67 6.72
N ARG A 331 -6.06 -14.73 6.03
CA ARG A 331 -5.82 -14.83 4.59
C ARG A 331 -4.85 -15.95 4.23
N VAL A 332 -3.80 -16.17 5.05
CA VAL A 332 -2.87 -17.29 4.90
C VAL A 332 -3.60 -18.62 5.10
N LYS A 333 -4.48 -18.73 6.11
CA LYS A 333 -5.30 -19.93 6.34
C LYS A 333 -6.22 -20.22 5.14
N ASP A 334 -6.93 -19.20 4.64
CA ASP A 334 -7.79 -19.31 3.43
C ASP A 334 -6.98 -19.85 2.24
N ALA A 335 -5.72 -19.39 2.05
CA ALA A 335 -4.86 -19.83 0.95
C ALA A 335 -4.39 -21.28 1.10
N VAL A 336 -4.04 -21.69 2.31
CA VAL A 336 -3.67 -23.09 2.61
C VAL A 336 -4.88 -24.02 2.42
N GLU A 337 -6.06 -23.63 2.87
CA GLU A 337 -7.31 -24.40 2.70
C GLU A 337 -7.70 -24.53 1.23
N ALA A 338 -7.41 -23.51 0.40
CA ALA A 338 -7.60 -23.59 -1.05
C ALA A 338 -6.59 -24.52 -1.74
N GLY A 339 -5.61 -25.05 -1.02
CA GLY A 339 -4.58 -25.94 -1.55
C GLY A 339 -3.57 -25.24 -2.46
N ALA A 340 -3.29 -23.96 -2.21
CA ALA A 340 -2.31 -23.21 -2.96
C ALA A 340 -0.88 -23.54 -2.49
N ASP A 341 0.07 -23.63 -3.43
CA ASP A 341 1.50 -23.73 -3.14
C ASP A 341 2.11 -22.36 -2.88
N ILE A 342 1.60 -21.32 -3.57
CA ILE A 342 2.10 -19.96 -3.52
C ILE A 342 0.92 -19.00 -3.30
N LEU A 343 1.06 -18.09 -2.34
CA LEU A 343 0.23 -16.88 -2.21
C LEU A 343 0.97 -15.73 -2.90
N ALA A 344 0.55 -15.39 -4.11
CA ALA A 344 1.12 -14.31 -4.88
C ALA A 344 0.56 -12.95 -4.44
N VAL A 345 1.44 -11.96 -4.37
CA VAL A 345 1.14 -10.58 -4.03
C VAL A 345 1.74 -9.62 -5.05
N ALA A 346 1.28 -8.39 -5.06
CA ALA A 346 1.81 -7.29 -5.85
C ALA A 346 1.90 -6.02 -4.98
N CYS A 347 2.44 -6.18 -3.77
CA CYS A 347 2.59 -5.10 -2.80
C CYS A 347 3.63 -5.48 -1.73
N PRO A 348 4.66 -4.65 -1.51
CA PRO A 348 5.67 -4.87 -0.47
C PRO A 348 5.09 -5.05 0.94
N TYR A 349 4.04 -4.31 1.29
CA TYR A 349 3.39 -4.44 2.59
C TYR A 349 2.61 -5.74 2.73
N CYS A 350 1.91 -6.18 1.66
CA CYS A 350 1.24 -7.48 1.68
C CYS A 350 2.26 -8.62 1.80
N LEU A 351 3.39 -8.53 1.08
CA LEU A 351 4.47 -9.51 1.18
C LEU A 351 4.96 -9.64 2.63
N LEU A 352 5.28 -8.50 3.25
CA LEU A 352 5.79 -8.46 4.61
C LEU A 352 4.79 -9.03 5.64
N THR A 353 3.52 -8.60 5.56
CA THR A 353 2.50 -9.05 6.52
C THR A 353 2.13 -10.51 6.36
N PHE A 354 2.13 -11.06 5.14
CA PHE A 354 1.85 -12.47 4.91
C PHE A 354 3.04 -13.37 5.23
N ASP A 355 4.27 -12.94 4.97
CA ASP A 355 5.47 -13.69 5.35
C ASP A 355 5.54 -13.87 6.87
N ASP A 356 5.20 -12.83 7.63
CA ASP A 356 5.07 -12.91 9.08
C ASP A 356 3.88 -13.80 9.51
N ALA A 357 2.72 -13.69 8.83
CA ALA A 357 1.56 -14.49 9.12
C ALA A 357 1.77 -15.99 8.86
N VAL A 358 2.61 -16.38 7.91
CA VAL A 358 3.01 -17.79 7.68
C VAL A 358 3.67 -18.35 8.94
N LYS A 359 4.55 -17.59 9.58
CA LYS A 359 5.26 -17.99 10.81
C LYS A 359 4.29 -18.09 11.99
N THR A 360 3.48 -17.04 12.20
CA THR A 360 2.55 -17.00 13.35
C THR A 360 1.42 -18.02 13.26
N THR A 361 1.07 -18.51 12.08
CA THR A 361 0.04 -19.54 11.87
C THR A 361 0.58 -20.96 11.78
N GLY A 362 1.91 -21.17 11.81
CA GLY A 362 2.53 -22.48 11.60
C GLY A 362 2.29 -23.04 10.18
N ALA A 363 2.17 -22.16 9.20
CA ALA A 363 1.99 -22.53 7.79
C ALA A 363 3.33 -22.65 7.02
N GLU A 364 4.46 -22.61 7.74
CA GLU A 364 5.79 -22.80 7.17
C GLU A 364 5.89 -24.16 6.47
N GLY A 365 6.47 -24.17 5.27
CA GLY A 365 6.55 -25.35 4.42
C GLY A 365 5.24 -25.78 3.72
N LYS A 366 4.10 -25.16 4.06
CA LYS A 366 2.80 -25.44 3.42
C LYS A 366 2.47 -24.46 2.29
N ILE A 367 2.89 -23.21 2.44
CA ILE A 367 2.66 -22.16 1.46
C ILE A 367 3.86 -21.21 1.41
N GLN A 368 4.17 -20.70 0.22
CA GLN A 368 5.20 -19.69 0.03
C GLN A 368 4.56 -18.37 -0.34
N ILE A 369 5.06 -17.26 0.22
CA ILE A 369 4.62 -15.91 -0.17
C ILE A 369 5.60 -15.37 -1.20
N MET A 370 5.09 -14.93 -2.36
CA MET A 370 5.92 -14.38 -3.44
C MET A 370 5.28 -13.13 -4.04
N ASP A 371 6.12 -12.15 -4.35
CA ASP A 371 5.67 -11.09 -5.27
C ASP A 371 5.61 -11.64 -6.71
N ILE A 372 4.73 -11.05 -7.52
CA ILE A 372 4.58 -11.44 -8.93
C ILE A 372 5.91 -11.35 -9.69
N ALA A 373 6.79 -10.37 -9.37
CA ALA A 373 8.11 -10.26 -9.99
C ALA A 373 9.03 -11.44 -9.63
N GLU A 374 8.93 -11.96 -8.39
CA GLU A 374 9.65 -13.16 -7.97
C GLU A 374 9.16 -14.39 -8.73
N LEU A 375 7.81 -14.56 -8.80
CA LEU A 375 7.17 -15.66 -9.53
C LEU A 375 7.58 -15.69 -11.01
N LEU A 376 7.53 -14.52 -11.67
CA LEU A 376 7.86 -14.41 -13.08
C LEU A 376 9.32 -14.78 -13.35
N ASN A 377 10.25 -14.34 -12.48
CA ASN A 377 11.68 -14.63 -12.64
C ASN A 377 12.03 -16.13 -12.48
N LEU A 378 11.18 -16.94 -11.84
CA LEU A 378 11.38 -18.39 -11.78
C LEU A 378 11.29 -19.06 -13.16
N ALA A 379 10.50 -18.50 -14.08
CA ALA A 379 10.23 -19.03 -15.40
C ALA A 379 11.16 -18.46 -16.49
N LEU A 380 11.85 -17.36 -16.22
CA LEU A 380 12.79 -16.70 -17.11
C LEU A 380 14.21 -17.28 -16.98
#